data_3a18d16e3e329d307f31c20f407965d1
#
_entry.id   3a18d16e3e329d307f31c20f407965d1
#
_cell.length_a   1.000
_cell.length_b   1.000
_cell.length_c   1.000
_cell.angle_alpha   90.00
_cell.angle_beta   90.00
_cell.angle_gamma   90.00
#
_symmetry.space_group_name_H-M   'P 1'
#
loop_
_entity.id
_entity.type
_entity.pdbx_description
1 polymer ?
#
loop_
_entity_poly.entity_id
_entity_poly.type
_entity_poly.pdbx_seq_one_letter_code
_entity_poly.pdbx_strand_id
1 'polypeptide(L)'
;MKYARTALITGITGQDGSYLAEFLLSKGYEVHGIVRRSSLINTHRIDPIYTKIKLHYGDMTDSGSIIHIIQKVQPHEIYNLAAQSHVKVSFEMPEYTGMVDAMGTLRILEAVRILGMQDDVRIYQASTSELYGQAQEFPQTEITPFHPRSPYGVAKLYGYWIIKNYREAYNMHCSSGILFNHESPRRGETFVTRKITQGLSRISVGLQNVLYLGNLDAKRDWGLSLIHI
;
A
#
# COMPACT_ATOMS: atom_id res chain seq x y z
N MET A 1 -2.73 11.02 31.68
CA MET A 1 -2.67 9.88 30.73
C MET A 1 -2.30 10.47 29.38
N LYS A 2 -1.21 10.00 28.73
CA LYS A 2 -0.93 10.37 27.35
C LYS A 2 -2.03 9.71 26.52
N TYR A 3 -2.86 10.50 25.82
CA TYR A 3 -3.85 9.96 24.90
C TYR A 3 -3.13 9.07 23.89
N ALA A 4 -3.63 7.84 23.70
CA ALA A 4 -3.09 6.93 22.70
C ALA A 4 -3.24 7.59 21.32
N ARG A 5 -2.17 7.60 20.51
CA ARG A 5 -2.28 8.06 19.12
C ARG A 5 -3.15 7.09 18.33
N THR A 6 -3.93 7.61 17.41
CA THR A 6 -4.81 6.83 16.54
C THR A 6 -4.21 6.78 15.15
N ALA A 7 -4.05 5.58 14.61
CA ALA A 7 -3.59 5.35 13.24
C ALA A 7 -4.69 4.71 12.39
N LEU A 8 -4.84 5.17 11.16
CA LEU A 8 -5.71 4.59 10.14
C LEU A 8 -4.87 3.99 9.02
N ILE A 9 -5.03 2.70 8.76
CA ILE A 9 -4.28 1.97 7.74
C ILE A 9 -5.24 1.52 6.64
N THR A 10 -5.05 2.00 5.41
CA THR A 10 -5.68 1.39 4.24
C THR A 10 -4.85 0.19 3.80
N GLY A 11 -5.48 -0.87 3.30
CA GLY A 11 -4.75 -2.09 2.92
C GLY A 11 -4.18 -2.87 4.11
N ILE A 12 -4.81 -2.77 5.29
CA ILE A 12 -4.37 -3.42 6.54
C ILE A 12 -4.25 -4.96 6.42
N THR A 13 -5.02 -5.60 5.54
CA THR A 13 -4.97 -7.04 5.28
C THR A 13 -3.83 -7.46 4.33
N GLY A 14 -3.08 -6.49 3.79
CA GLY A 14 -1.90 -6.74 2.97
C GLY A 14 -0.68 -7.16 3.78
N GLN A 15 0.42 -7.45 3.08
CA GLN A 15 1.70 -7.79 3.71
C GLN A 15 2.13 -6.69 4.68
N ASP A 16 2.39 -5.49 4.17
CA ASP A 16 2.95 -4.38 4.94
C ASP A 16 1.93 -3.83 5.95
N GLY A 17 0.66 -3.73 5.55
CA GLY A 17 -0.40 -3.28 6.46
C GLY A 17 -0.55 -4.14 7.71
N SER A 18 -0.39 -5.46 7.58
CA SER A 18 -0.48 -6.38 8.71
C SER A 18 0.72 -6.25 9.68
N TYR A 19 1.93 -6.09 9.16
CA TYR A 19 3.12 -5.84 9.99
C TYR A 19 3.08 -4.46 10.66
N LEU A 20 2.69 -3.43 9.91
CA LEU A 20 2.54 -2.09 10.46
C LEU A 20 1.50 -2.05 11.59
N ALA A 21 0.37 -2.75 11.43
CA ALA A 21 -0.62 -2.84 12.49
C ALA A 21 -0.06 -3.47 13.77
N GLU A 22 0.68 -4.58 13.66
CA GLU A 22 1.36 -5.20 14.81
C GLU A 22 2.38 -4.26 15.47
N PHE A 23 3.18 -3.57 14.65
CA PHE A 23 4.16 -2.61 15.15
C PHE A 23 3.51 -1.43 15.89
N LEU A 24 2.49 -0.82 15.32
CA LEU A 24 1.79 0.31 15.94
C LEU A 24 1.08 -0.10 17.24
N LEU A 25 0.48 -1.30 17.28
CA LEU A 25 -0.08 -1.86 18.52
C LEU A 25 1.02 -2.00 19.59
N SER A 26 2.22 -2.45 19.24
CA SER A 26 3.35 -2.57 20.18
C SER A 26 3.83 -1.22 20.70
N LYS A 27 3.55 -0.13 19.97
CA LYS A 27 3.84 1.25 20.38
C LYS A 27 2.69 1.91 21.17
N GLY A 28 1.61 1.17 21.44
CA GLY A 28 0.46 1.68 22.18
C GLY A 28 -0.50 2.56 21.38
N TYR A 29 -0.49 2.45 20.05
CA TYR A 29 -1.47 3.12 19.19
C TYR A 29 -2.83 2.43 19.25
N GLU A 30 -3.89 3.21 19.09
CA GLU A 30 -5.17 2.72 18.66
C GLU A 30 -5.16 2.53 17.15
N VAL A 31 -5.30 1.28 16.68
CA VAL A 31 -5.14 0.94 15.26
C VAL A 31 -6.49 0.68 14.62
N HIS A 32 -6.78 1.44 13.57
CA HIS A 32 -7.93 1.29 12.70
C HIS A 32 -7.49 0.85 11.31
N GLY A 33 -8.30 0.01 10.66
CA GLY A 33 -8.01 -0.46 9.31
C GLY A 33 -9.20 -0.33 8.37
N ILE A 34 -8.94 0.02 7.11
CA ILE A 34 -9.94 -0.02 6.05
C ILE A 34 -9.83 -1.35 5.31
N VAL A 35 -10.95 -2.05 5.19
CA VAL A 35 -11.10 -3.30 4.44
C VAL A 35 -12.24 -3.16 3.44
N ARG A 36 -12.04 -3.71 2.24
CA ARG A 36 -13.11 -3.78 1.23
C ARG A 36 -14.14 -4.83 1.63
N ARG A 37 -15.41 -4.56 1.35
CA ARG A 37 -16.45 -5.57 1.48
C ARG A 37 -16.24 -6.67 0.43
N SER A 38 -16.09 -7.89 0.89
CA SER A 38 -15.95 -9.08 0.07
C SER A 38 -16.81 -10.20 0.63
N SER A 39 -17.27 -11.11 -0.21
CA SER A 39 -17.92 -12.36 0.23
C SER A 39 -16.92 -13.39 0.77
N LEU A 40 -15.64 -13.23 0.44
CA LEU A 40 -14.56 -14.08 0.96
C LEU A 40 -13.84 -13.39 2.12
N ILE A 41 -13.53 -14.17 3.15
CA ILE A 41 -12.71 -13.70 4.27
C ILE A 41 -11.26 -13.57 3.79
N ASN A 42 -10.67 -12.39 3.97
CA ASN A 42 -9.27 -12.12 3.63
C ASN A 42 -8.55 -11.43 4.79
N THR A 43 -8.65 -12.02 5.99
CA THR A 43 -8.09 -11.47 7.23
C THR A 43 -6.91 -12.26 7.78
N HIS A 44 -6.56 -13.39 7.17
CA HIS A 44 -5.59 -14.35 7.69
C HIS A 44 -4.25 -13.72 8.17
N ARG A 45 -3.81 -12.60 7.56
CA ARG A 45 -2.59 -11.89 7.99
C ARG A 45 -2.78 -11.06 9.27
N ILE A 46 -4.01 -10.69 9.58
CA ILE A 46 -4.35 -9.89 10.77
C ILE A 46 -5.13 -10.69 11.84
N ASP A 47 -5.43 -11.97 11.59
CA ASP A 47 -6.15 -12.82 12.56
C ASP A 47 -5.49 -12.83 13.96
N PRO A 48 -4.14 -12.86 14.10
CA PRO A 48 -3.49 -12.82 15.42
C PRO A 48 -3.76 -11.53 16.23
N ILE A 49 -4.12 -10.46 15.54
CA ILE A 49 -4.38 -9.14 16.16
C ILE A 49 -5.82 -8.65 15.97
N TYR A 50 -6.69 -9.49 15.41
CA TYR A 50 -8.04 -9.12 14.97
C TYR A 50 -8.87 -8.45 16.09
N THR A 51 -8.79 -8.94 17.30
CA THR A 51 -9.50 -8.39 18.46
C THR A 51 -8.90 -7.11 19.01
N LYS A 52 -7.70 -6.73 18.58
CA LYS A 52 -6.95 -5.56 19.04
C LYS A 52 -7.05 -4.37 18.10
N ILE A 53 -7.62 -4.57 16.92
CA ILE A 53 -7.76 -3.54 15.88
C ILE A 53 -9.24 -3.27 15.60
N LYS A 54 -9.54 -2.09 15.04
CA LYS A 54 -10.90 -1.70 14.65
C LYS A 54 -10.99 -1.63 13.13
N LEU A 55 -11.83 -2.47 12.54
CA LEU A 55 -11.99 -2.53 11.09
C LEU A 55 -13.21 -1.74 10.61
N HIS A 56 -13.06 -1.07 9.47
CA HIS A 56 -14.10 -0.29 8.80
C HIS A 56 -14.23 -0.76 7.36
N TYR A 57 -15.46 -0.92 6.88
CA TYR A 57 -15.71 -1.18 5.47
C TYR A 57 -15.61 0.11 4.67
N GLY A 58 -14.73 0.13 3.67
CA GLY A 58 -14.53 1.24 2.76
C GLY A 58 -13.81 0.81 1.50
N ASP A 59 -13.90 1.60 0.46
CA ASP A 59 -13.22 1.36 -0.82
C ASP A 59 -12.52 2.64 -1.28
N MET A 60 -11.29 2.50 -1.80
CA MET A 60 -10.52 3.65 -2.33
C MET A 60 -11.20 4.31 -3.55
N THR A 61 -12.17 3.63 -4.16
CA THR A 61 -12.99 4.18 -5.25
C THR A 61 -14.22 4.95 -4.79
N ASP A 62 -14.52 4.93 -3.47
CA ASP A 62 -15.70 5.56 -2.86
C ASP A 62 -15.31 6.69 -1.90
N SER A 63 -15.45 7.94 -2.35
CA SER A 63 -15.16 9.14 -1.56
C SER A 63 -16.03 9.24 -0.29
N GLY A 64 -17.29 8.84 -0.37
CA GLY A 64 -18.21 8.92 0.76
C GLY A 64 -17.77 8.03 1.93
N SER A 65 -17.38 6.78 1.65
CA SER A 65 -16.88 5.87 2.68
C SER A 65 -15.57 6.37 3.31
N ILE A 66 -14.64 6.91 2.50
CA ILE A 66 -13.36 7.44 3.01
C ILE A 66 -13.60 8.65 3.92
N ILE A 67 -14.41 9.62 3.51
CA ILE A 67 -14.74 10.80 4.33
C ILE A 67 -15.40 10.36 5.65
N HIS A 68 -16.41 9.49 5.57
CA HIS A 68 -17.11 9.00 6.76
C HIS A 68 -16.18 8.29 7.75
N ILE A 69 -15.26 7.44 7.25
CA ILE A 69 -14.32 6.71 8.11
C ILE A 69 -13.34 7.68 8.77
N ILE A 70 -12.74 8.61 8.02
CA ILE A 70 -11.79 9.59 8.56
C ILE A 70 -12.48 10.48 9.59
N GLN A 71 -13.71 10.95 9.31
CA GLN A 71 -14.53 11.73 10.23
C GLN A 71 -14.83 10.97 11.54
N LYS A 72 -15.15 9.68 11.45
CA LYS A 72 -15.47 8.83 12.60
C LYS A 72 -14.24 8.50 13.44
N VAL A 73 -13.10 8.22 12.78
CA VAL A 73 -11.87 7.75 13.44
C VAL A 73 -11.07 8.90 14.02
N GLN A 74 -11.09 10.09 13.39
CA GLN A 74 -10.25 11.24 13.75
C GLN A 74 -8.78 10.84 13.93
N PRO A 75 -8.13 10.24 12.89
CA PRO A 75 -6.79 9.70 13.02
C PRO A 75 -5.75 10.81 13.18
N HIS A 76 -4.70 10.56 13.95
CA HIS A 76 -3.48 11.38 13.98
C HIS A 76 -2.55 11.05 12.80
N GLU A 77 -2.60 9.81 12.34
CA GLU A 77 -1.74 9.31 11.26
C GLU A 77 -2.56 8.43 10.31
N ILE A 78 -2.37 8.65 9.00
CA ILE A 78 -2.98 7.83 7.94
C ILE A 78 -1.85 7.18 7.13
N TYR A 79 -1.88 5.86 7.01
CA TYR A 79 -0.98 5.07 6.21
C TYR A 79 -1.73 4.50 5.01
N ASN A 80 -1.51 5.09 3.82
CA ASN A 80 -2.16 4.63 2.59
C ASN A 80 -1.32 3.56 1.91
N LEU A 81 -1.65 2.30 2.23
CA LEU A 81 -1.00 1.10 1.68
C LEU A 81 -1.91 0.33 0.72
N ALA A 82 -3.19 0.72 0.60
CA ALA A 82 -4.12 0.10 -0.33
C ALA A 82 -3.74 0.41 -1.77
N ALA A 83 -3.71 -0.62 -2.60
CA ALA A 83 -3.43 -0.51 -4.02
C ALA A 83 -3.96 -1.72 -4.80
N GLN A 84 -4.18 -1.54 -6.11
CA GLN A 84 -4.11 -2.61 -7.09
C GLN A 84 -2.62 -2.75 -7.49
N SER A 85 -1.86 -3.56 -6.76
CA SER A 85 -0.38 -3.58 -6.84
C SER A 85 0.21 -4.59 -7.83
N HIS A 86 -0.64 -5.33 -8.57
CA HIS A 86 -0.18 -6.31 -9.54
C HIS A 86 0.02 -5.68 -10.92
N VAL A 87 1.28 -5.46 -11.32
CA VAL A 87 1.63 -4.75 -12.56
C VAL A 87 0.95 -5.36 -13.79
N LYS A 88 0.97 -6.68 -13.97
CA LYS A 88 0.31 -7.34 -15.11
C LYS A 88 -1.19 -7.03 -15.15
N VAL A 89 -1.89 -7.13 -14.01
CA VAL A 89 -3.32 -6.86 -13.91
C VAL A 89 -3.64 -5.40 -14.25
N SER A 90 -2.72 -4.47 -14.03
CA SER A 90 -2.94 -3.07 -14.40
C SER A 90 -3.12 -2.84 -15.90
N PHE A 91 -2.56 -3.70 -16.75
CA PHE A 91 -2.81 -3.66 -18.20
C PHE A 91 -4.18 -4.23 -18.59
N GLU A 92 -4.71 -5.15 -17.78
CA GLU A 92 -6.05 -5.75 -18.00
C GLU A 92 -7.16 -4.87 -17.41
N MET A 93 -6.85 -4.10 -16.34
CA MET A 93 -7.79 -3.25 -15.61
C MET A 93 -7.21 -1.85 -15.35
N PRO A 94 -6.86 -1.08 -16.39
CA PRO A 94 -6.15 0.21 -16.22
C PRO A 94 -7.00 1.27 -15.53
N GLU A 95 -8.30 1.33 -15.83
CA GLU A 95 -9.21 2.28 -15.21
C GLU A 95 -9.36 2.03 -13.70
N TYR A 96 -9.64 0.78 -13.33
CA TYR A 96 -9.73 0.40 -11.91
C TYR A 96 -8.42 0.70 -11.16
N THR A 97 -7.28 0.39 -11.77
CA THR A 97 -5.96 0.71 -11.21
C THR A 97 -5.80 2.21 -10.99
N GLY A 98 -6.16 3.04 -11.97
CA GLY A 98 -6.16 4.50 -11.84
C GLY A 98 -7.10 5.01 -10.74
N MET A 99 -8.30 4.45 -10.66
CA MET A 99 -9.30 4.84 -9.65
C MET A 99 -8.86 4.51 -8.22
N VAL A 100 -8.19 3.36 -8.00
CA VAL A 100 -7.71 2.95 -6.69
C VAL A 100 -6.41 3.68 -6.32
N ASP A 101 -5.40 3.63 -7.19
CA ASP A 101 -4.03 3.99 -6.84
C ASP A 101 -3.76 5.50 -7.00
N ALA A 102 -4.35 6.13 -8.01
CA ALA A 102 -4.23 7.57 -8.24
C ALA A 102 -5.34 8.34 -7.51
N MET A 103 -6.59 8.14 -7.92
CA MET A 103 -7.72 8.88 -7.36
C MET A 103 -7.99 8.53 -5.91
N GLY A 104 -7.69 7.30 -5.47
CA GLY A 104 -7.78 6.90 -4.06
C GLY A 104 -6.87 7.73 -3.17
N THR A 105 -5.64 8.03 -3.61
CA THR A 105 -4.73 8.93 -2.90
C THR A 105 -5.31 10.33 -2.78
N LEU A 106 -5.84 10.88 -3.88
CA LEU A 106 -6.51 12.18 -3.87
C LEU A 106 -7.70 12.22 -2.91
N ARG A 107 -8.53 11.16 -2.87
CA ARG A 107 -9.70 11.08 -1.98
C ARG A 107 -9.31 11.17 -0.50
N ILE A 108 -8.20 10.55 -0.08
CA ILE A 108 -7.70 10.68 1.30
C ILE A 108 -7.30 12.12 1.59
N LEU A 109 -6.53 12.74 0.70
CA LEU A 109 -6.09 14.13 0.87
C LEU A 109 -7.28 15.09 0.95
N GLU A 110 -8.24 14.96 0.04
CA GLU A 110 -9.46 15.76 0.03
C GLU A 110 -10.34 15.50 1.26
N ALA A 111 -10.45 14.25 1.73
CA ALA A 111 -11.19 13.97 2.94
C ALA A 111 -10.60 14.67 4.16
N VAL A 112 -9.26 14.64 4.32
CA VAL A 112 -8.56 15.35 5.39
C VAL A 112 -8.77 16.87 5.27
N ARG A 113 -8.67 17.42 4.05
CA ARG A 113 -8.88 18.86 3.80
C ARG A 113 -10.32 19.30 4.06
N ILE A 114 -11.31 18.57 3.53
CA ILE A 114 -12.75 18.86 3.69
C ILE A 114 -13.16 18.82 5.18
N LEU A 115 -12.55 17.92 5.95
CA LEU A 115 -12.82 17.79 7.38
C LEU A 115 -12.06 18.82 8.25
N GLY A 116 -11.24 19.69 7.64
CA GLY A 116 -10.45 20.68 8.36
C GLY A 116 -9.34 20.10 9.23
N MET A 117 -8.80 18.92 8.88
CA MET A 117 -7.82 18.17 9.67
C MET A 117 -6.38 18.28 9.12
N GLN A 118 -6.13 19.18 8.17
CA GLN A 118 -4.85 19.29 7.46
C GLN A 118 -3.65 19.61 8.36
N ASP A 119 -3.87 20.31 9.47
CA ASP A 119 -2.81 20.70 10.39
C ASP A 119 -2.48 19.61 11.43
N ASP A 120 -3.41 18.69 11.67
CA ASP A 120 -3.33 17.70 12.73
C ASP A 120 -2.93 16.30 12.25
N VAL A 121 -3.25 15.96 10.99
CA VAL A 121 -3.08 14.61 10.43
C VAL A 121 -1.79 14.48 9.64
N ARG A 122 -1.03 13.44 9.92
CA ARG A 122 0.14 13.03 9.13
C ARG A 122 -0.23 11.92 8.17
N ILE A 123 0.14 12.06 6.90
CA ILE A 123 -0.20 11.10 5.85
C ILE A 123 1.07 10.49 5.27
N TYR A 124 1.15 9.17 5.27
CA TYR A 124 2.15 8.40 4.54
C TYR A 124 1.50 7.73 3.33
N GLN A 125 2.09 7.93 2.16
CA GLN A 125 1.71 7.28 0.90
C GLN A 125 2.75 6.25 0.51
N ALA A 126 2.36 4.98 0.41
CA ALA A 126 3.19 3.96 -0.22
C ALA A 126 3.27 4.23 -1.73
N SER A 127 4.43 4.66 -2.19
CA SER A 127 4.77 4.77 -3.59
C SER A 127 5.55 3.53 -4.05
N THR A 128 6.28 3.57 -5.16
CA THR A 128 6.88 2.38 -5.74
C THR A 128 8.11 2.70 -6.58
N SER A 129 9.06 1.79 -6.67
CA SER A 129 10.18 1.87 -7.63
C SER A 129 9.73 1.80 -9.10
N GLU A 130 8.49 1.36 -9.38
CA GLU A 130 7.90 1.38 -10.72
C GLU A 130 7.68 2.80 -11.28
N LEU A 131 7.86 3.85 -10.44
CA LEU A 131 7.94 5.23 -10.91
C LEU A 131 9.12 5.42 -11.86
N TYR A 132 10.27 4.82 -11.56
CA TYR A 132 11.47 4.90 -12.39
C TYR A 132 11.30 4.16 -13.72
N GLY A 133 10.58 3.04 -13.73
CA GLY A 133 10.25 2.26 -14.92
C GLY A 133 11.47 1.95 -15.78
N GLN A 134 11.61 2.66 -16.89
CA GLN A 134 12.83 2.65 -17.72
C GLN A 134 13.83 3.64 -17.17
N ALA A 135 14.48 3.29 -16.07
CA ALA A 135 15.43 4.16 -15.38
C ALA A 135 16.55 4.62 -16.32
N GLN A 136 16.91 5.90 -16.22
CA GLN A 136 17.95 6.52 -17.06
C GLN A 136 19.33 6.43 -16.42
N GLU A 137 19.40 6.15 -15.11
CA GLU A 137 20.66 6.02 -14.35
C GLU A 137 20.57 4.90 -13.32
N PHE A 138 21.74 4.39 -12.93
CA PHE A 138 21.91 3.36 -11.92
C PHE A 138 23.12 3.69 -11.03
N PRO A 139 22.99 3.67 -9.67
CA PRO A 139 21.76 3.43 -8.91
C PRO A 139 20.76 4.59 -9.06
N GLN A 140 19.46 4.32 -8.86
CA GLN A 140 18.44 5.36 -8.79
C GLN A 140 18.58 6.14 -7.47
N THR A 141 18.21 7.43 -7.54
CA THR A 141 18.12 8.35 -6.41
C THR A 141 16.78 9.07 -6.42
N GLU A 142 16.50 9.89 -5.41
CA GLU A 142 15.25 10.67 -5.32
C GLU A 142 15.14 11.76 -6.42
N ILE A 143 16.24 12.07 -7.11
CA ILE A 143 16.27 13.03 -8.23
C ILE A 143 16.31 12.36 -9.61
N THR A 144 16.44 11.03 -9.66
CA THR A 144 16.35 10.27 -10.91
C THR A 144 15.01 10.51 -11.58
N PRO A 145 14.97 10.89 -12.87
CA PRO A 145 13.72 11.14 -13.58
C PRO A 145 12.80 9.91 -13.61
N PHE A 146 11.53 10.12 -13.36
CA PHE A 146 10.52 9.07 -13.44
C PHE A 146 10.11 8.80 -14.89
N HIS A 147 10.04 7.52 -15.26
CA HIS A 147 9.61 7.07 -16.58
C HIS A 147 8.81 5.76 -16.46
N PRO A 148 7.60 5.79 -15.86
CA PRO A 148 6.80 4.58 -15.62
C PRO A 148 6.46 3.86 -16.92
N ARG A 149 6.39 2.54 -16.88
CA ARG A 149 6.17 1.67 -18.04
C ARG A 149 4.93 0.78 -17.91
N SER A 150 4.05 1.10 -16.94
CA SER A 150 2.81 0.36 -16.71
C SER A 150 1.71 1.30 -16.23
N PRO A 151 0.42 0.97 -16.44
CA PRO A 151 -0.70 1.74 -15.87
C PRO A 151 -0.60 1.86 -14.35
N TYR A 152 -0.10 0.82 -13.66
CA TYR A 152 0.19 0.87 -12.23
C TYR A 152 1.24 1.95 -11.89
N GLY A 153 2.38 1.95 -12.60
CA GLY A 153 3.43 2.95 -12.38
C GLY A 153 2.93 4.37 -12.65
N VAL A 154 2.13 4.58 -13.70
CA VAL A 154 1.51 5.88 -14.01
C VAL A 154 0.54 6.32 -12.92
N ALA A 155 -0.31 5.43 -12.43
CA ALA A 155 -1.24 5.73 -11.34
C ALA A 155 -0.51 6.10 -10.04
N LYS A 156 0.55 5.37 -9.69
CA LYS A 156 1.40 5.66 -8.54
C LYS A 156 2.19 6.97 -8.71
N LEU A 157 2.58 7.32 -9.95
CA LEU A 157 3.22 8.59 -10.24
C LEU A 157 2.27 9.77 -9.99
N TYR A 158 1.01 9.67 -10.39
CA TYR A 158 0.00 10.66 -10.00
C TYR A 158 -0.07 10.77 -8.46
N GLY A 159 -0.15 9.65 -7.75
CA GLY A 159 -0.17 9.62 -6.28
C GLY A 159 1.04 10.32 -5.65
N TYR A 160 2.24 10.10 -6.19
CA TYR A 160 3.46 10.78 -5.75
C TYR A 160 3.38 12.31 -5.91
N TRP A 161 2.99 12.77 -7.10
CA TRP A 161 2.93 14.20 -7.39
C TRP A 161 1.80 14.92 -6.66
N ILE A 162 0.64 14.27 -6.47
CA ILE A 162 -0.47 14.89 -5.74
C ILE A 162 -0.14 15.04 -4.24
N ILE A 163 0.58 14.09 -3.64
CA ILE A 163 1.10 14.20 -2.27
C ILE A 163 2.04 15.41 -2.16
N LYS A 164 2.98 15.56 -3.10
CA LYS A 164 3.90 16.71 -3.11
C LYS A 164 3.14 18.03 -3.29
N ASN A 165 2.18 18.08 -4.21
CA ASN A 165 1.35 19.26 -4.46
C ASN A 165 0.56 19.68 -3.21
N TYR A 166 -0.08 18.73 -2.49
CA TYR A 166 -0.85 19.05 -1.29
C TYR A 166 0.03 19.50 -0.12
N ARG A 167 1.24 18.98 -0.01
CA ARG A 167 2.23 19.47 0.94
C ARG A 167 2.59 20.92 0.67
N GLU A 168 2.81 21.30 -0.59
CA GLU A 168 3.22 22.63 -0.99
C GLU A 168 2.05 23.64 -0.99
N ALA A 169 0.87 23.22 -1.47
CA ALA A 169 -0.29 24.11 -1.63
C ALA A 169 -1.10 24.32 -0.35
N TYR A 170 -1.18 23.30 0.51
CA TYR A 170 -2.03 23.33 1.72
C TYR A 170 -1.25 23.12 3.01
N ASN A 171 0.08 23.11 2.96
CA ASN A 171 0.96 22.87 4.11
C ASN A 171 0.66 21.58 4.86
N MET A 172 0.12 20.56 4.19
CA MET A 172 -0.21 19.27 4.80
C MET A 172 1.04 18.48 5.10
N HIS A 173 1.08 17.82 6.29
CA HIS A 173 2.16 16.89 6.60
C HIS A 173 1.93 15.56 5.87
N CYS A 174 2.39 15.45 4.63
CA CYS A 174 2.28 14.24 3.83
C CYS A 174 3.59 13.88 3.14
N SER A 175 3.91 12.59 3.11
CA SER A 175 5.16 12.04 2.55
C SER A 175 4.89 10.79 1.73
N SER A 176 5.78 10.55 0.74
CA SER A 176 5.76 9.34 -0.07
C SER A 176 7.03 8.52 0.15
N GLY A 177 6.90 7.24 0.46
CA GLY A 177 8.01 6.29 0.45
C GLY A 177 8.13 5.65 -0.93
N ILE A 178 9.30 5.69 -1.58
CA ILE A 178 9.56 4.99 -2.83
C ILE A 178 10.02 3.58 -2.49
N LEU A 179 9.07 2.65 -2.46
CA LEU A 179 9.31 1.28 -2.05
C LEU A 179 9.81 0.44 -3.23
N PHE A 180 10.94 -0.23 -3.06
CA PHE A 180 11.42 -1.26 -3.97
C PHE A 180 10.75 -2.60 -3.66
N ASN A 181 11.09 -3.67 -4.41
CA ASN A 181 10.54 -4.98 -4.17
C ASN A 181 10.88 -5.45 -2.75
N HIS A 182 9.90 -5.75 -1.95
CA HIS A 182 10.11 -6.20 -0.57
C HIS A 182 9.21 -7.37 -0.23
N GLU A 183 9.78 -8.32 0.44
CA GLU A 183 9.24 -9.66 0.58
C GLU A 183 9.15 -10.07 2.05
N SER A 184 8.29 -11.04 2.32
CA SER A 184 8.16 -11.66 3.64
C SER A 184 7.38 -12.97 3.54
N PRO A 185 7.27 -13.75 4.64
CA PRO A 185 6.36 -14.89 4.70
C PRO A 185 4.89 -14.55 4.41
N ARG A 186 4.50 -13.26 4.53
CA ARG A 186 3.14 -12.75 4.23
C ARG A 186 2.96 -12.26 2.80
N ARG A 187 3.97 -12.43 1.93
CA ARG A 187 3.86 -12.02 0.51
C ARG A 187 2.69 -12.70 -0.17
N GLY A 188 1.99 -11.97 -1.03
CA GLY A 188 0.88 -12.53 -1.82
C GLY A 188 1.36 -13.62 -2.78
N GLU A 189 0.57 -14.68 -2.93
CA GLU A 189 0.96 -15.92 -3.64
C GLU A 189 1.22 -15.72 -5.15
N THR A 190 0.66 -14.68 -5.73
CA THR A 190 0.84 -14.34 -7.15
C THR A 190 2.14 -13.62 -7.44
N PHE A 191 2.84 -13.12 -6.41
CA PHE A 191 4.14 -12.45 -6.57
C PHE A 191 5.27 -13.45 -6.69
N VAL A 192 6.31 -13.08 -7.43
CA VAL A 192 7.33 -14.00 -7.94
C VAL A 192 8.03 -14.81 -6.86
N THR A 193 8.44 -14.21 -5.75
CA THR A 193 9.15 -14.92 -4.67
C THR A 193 8.27 -15.96 -4.00
N ARG A 194 7.01 -15.61 -3.70
CA ARG A 194 6.05 -16.56 -3.10
C ARG A 194 5.65 -17.64 -4.09
N LYS A 195 5.47 -17.28 -5.36
CA LYS A 195 5.22 -18.22 -6.45
C LYS A 195 6.35 -19.24 -6.57
N ILE A 196 7.61 -18.80 -6.48
CA ILE A 196 8.79 -19.70 -6.53
C ILE A 196 8.79 -20.63 -5.33
N THR A 197 8.70 -20.12 -4.10
CA THR A 197 8.76 -20.94 -2.90
C THR A 197 7.63 -21.97 -2.83
N GLN A 198 6.41 -21.59 -3.19
CA GLN A 198 5.28 -22.53 -3.26
C GLN A 198 5.45 -23.56 -4.38
N GLY A 199 5.87 -23.12 -5.58
CA GLY A 199 6.09 -24.02 -6.70
C GLY A 199 7.16 -25.07 -6.41
N LEU A 200 8.29 -24.66 -5.85
CA LEU A 200 9.35 -25.60 -5.45
C LEU A 200 8.90 -26.56 -4.36
N SER A 201 8.17 -26.08 -3.35
CA SER A 201 7.62 -26.95 -2.31
C SER A 201 6.64 -27.99 -2.88
N ARG A 202 5.79 -27.60 -3.84
CA ARG A 202 4.87 -28.53 -4.51
C ARG A 202 5.59 -29.54 -5.38
N ILE A 203 6.63 -29.12 -6.07
CA ILE A 203 7.47 -30.01 -6.88
C ILE A 203 8.17 -31.04 -5.98
N SER A 204 8.72 -30.61 -4.84
CA SER A 204 9.45 -31.52 -3.93
C SER A 204 8.59 -32.61 -3.31
N VAL A 205 7.27 -32.41 -3.20
CA VAL A 205 6.31 -33.40 -2.69
C VAL A 205 5.46 -34.07 -3.78
N GLY A 206 5.82 -33.85 -5.05
CA GLY A 206 5.16 -34.49 -6.19
C GLY A 206 3.78 -33.94 -6.57
N LEU A 207 3.39 -32.79 -6.04
CA LEU A 207 2.10 -32.15 -6.34
C LEU A 207 2.13 -31.27 -7.61
N GLN A 208 3.31 -31.04 -8.16
CA GLN A 208 3.53 -30.22 -9.35
C GLN A 208 4.82 -30.68 -10.06
N ASN A 209 4.86 -30.64 -11.37
CA ASN A 209 6.03 -31.11 -12.14
C ASN A 209 6.87 -29.95 -12.70
N VAL A 210 6.29 -28.76 -12.87
CA VAL A 210 6.95 -27.64 -13.54
C VAL A 210 6.51 -26.31 -12.93
N LEU A 211 7.44 -25.35 -12.87
CA LEU A 211 7.18 -23.97 -12.46
C LEU A 211 7.38 -23.03 -13.67
N TYR A 212 6.31 -22.35 -14.08
CA TYR A 212 6.38 -21.34 -15.14
C TYR A 212 6.71 -19.97 -14.54
N LEU A 213 7.79 -19.36 -15.01
CA LEU A 213 8.22 -18.01 -14.68
C LEU A 213 8.20 -17.14 -15.94
N GLY A 214 8.12 -15.82 -15.74
CA GLY A 214 8.20 -14.85 -16.83
C GLY A 214 9.67 -14.58 -17.26
N ASN A 215 10.02 -13.29 -17.40
CA ASN A 215 11.38 -12.88 -17.76
C ASN A 215 12.39 -13.24 -16.65
N LEU A 216 13.30 -14.18 -16.93
CA LEU A 216 14.32 -14.63 -15.98
C LEU A 216 15.49 -13.65 -15.87
N ASP A 217 15.69 -12.77 -16.84
CA ASP A 217 16.78 -11.79 -16.86
C ASP A 217 16.43 -10.47 -16.15
N ALA A 218 15.20 -10.37 -15.63
CA ALA A 218 14.73 -9.18 -14.92
C ALA A 218 15.51 -8.98 -13.62
N LYS A 219 16.19 -7.83 -13.53
CA LYS A 219 16.89 -7.41 -12.30
C LYS A 219 15.94 -6.64 -11.39
N ARG A 220 16.03 -6.86 -10.08
CA ARG A 220 15.26 -6.18 -9.05
C ARG A 220 16.13 -5.94 -7.83
N ASP A 221 15.83 -4.87 -7.10
CA ASP A 221 16.35 -4.64 -5.75
C ASP A 221 15.38 -5.26 -4.74
N TRP A 222 15.85 -6.26 -4.01
CA TRP A 222 15.04 -7.05 -3.08
C TRP A 222 15.33 -6.67 -1.63
N GLY A 223 14.29 -6.31 -0.91
CA GLY A 223 14.37 -6.01 0.52
C GLY A 223 13.45 -6.92 1.35
N LEU A 224 13.58 -6.82 2.67
CA LEU A 224 12.67 -7.41 3.63
C LEU A 224 11.57 -6.40 3.98
N SER A 225 10.29 -6.82 3.93
CA SER A 225 9.16 -5.93 4.23
C SER A 225 9.30 -5.22 5.60
N LEU A 226 9.82 -5.92 6.60
CA LEU A 226 10.00 -5.39 7.95
C LEU A 226 10.98 -4.21 8.05
N ILE A 227 11.86 -3.97 7.07
CA ILE A 227 12.76 -2.82 7.11
C ILE A 227 12.08 -1.51 6.73
N HIS A 228 10.87 -1.56 6.17
CA HIS A 228 10.07 -0.40 5.79
C HIS A 228 9.09 0.04 6.89
N ILE A 229 9.02 -0.71 7.98
CA ILE A 229 8.12 -0.55 9.11
C ILE A 229 8.90 -0.24 10.38
#